data_1048b6b3f1fa25f02f2248299f51ca36
#
_entry.id   1048b6b3f1fa25f02f2248299f51ca36
#
_cell.length_a   1.000
_cell.length_b   1.000
_cell.length_c   1.000
_cell.angle_alpha   90.00
_cell.angle_beta   90.00
_cell.angle_gamma   90.00
#
_symmetry.space_group_name_H-M   'P 1'
#
loop_
_entity.id
_entity.type
_entity.pdbx_description
1 polymer ?
#
loop_
_entity_poly.entity_id
_entity_poly.type
_entity_poly.pdbx_seq_one_letter_code
_entity_poly.pdbx_strand_id
1 'polypeptide(L)'
;MYRTHTCGELRLADAGKTVTLAGWVQRSRAMGGLTFVDLRDRYGITQLSFNAERDKALCDQANALGREYVVEATGTVKERESKNKNIPTGEVELIITALKVLNSAKTPPFTIEEETDGGDDMRMKYRYLDLRRANVRKNFELRHRMAIETRNYLSAQHFLEVETPVLIKSTPEGARDFVVPSRMNHGEFYALPQSPQTFKQLLMVAGFDRYFQIVKCFRDEDLRADRQPEFTQI
;
A
#
# COMPACT_ATOMS: atom_id res chain seq x y z
N MET A 1 0.51 -17.84 11.78
CA MET A 1 -0.10 -17.01 10.71
C MET A 1 -1.39 -16.48 11.29
N TYR A 2 -1.64 -15.16 11.25
CA TYR A 2 -2.81 -14.55 11.90
C TYR A 2 -4.12 -14.67 11.11
N ARG A 3 -4.11 -15.22 9.91
CA ARG A 3 -5.29 -15.37 9.06
C ARG A 3 -5.18 -16.58 8.15
N THR A 4 -6.33 -17.17 7.82
CA THR A 4 -6.45 -18.22 6.80
C THR A 4 -6.79 -17.64 5.42
N HIS A 5 -7.53 -16.52 5.40
CA HIS A 5 -8.01 -15.83 4.20
C HIS A 5 -7.78 -14.32 4.32
N THR A 6 -7.78 -13.63 3.20
CA THR A 6 -7.77 -12.15 3.15
C THR A 6 -9.20 -11.60 3.26
N CYS A 7 -9.33 -10.32 3.62
CA CYS A 7 -10.63 -9.66 3.70
C CYS A 7 -11.29 -9.39 2.33
N GLY A 8 -10.61 -9.70 1.24
CA GLY A 8 -11.11 -9.46 -0.12
C GLY A 8 -11.48 -10.72 -0.91
N GLU A 9 -11.16 -11.92 -0.41
CA GLU A 9 -11.25 -13.13 -1.23
C GLU A 9 -12.50 -14.01 -0.99
N LEU A 10 -13.19 -13.85 0.14
CA LEU A 10 -14.37 -14.66 0.45
C LEU A 10 -15.50 -14.45 -0.56
N ARG A 11 -16.13 -15.56 -0.95
CA ARG A 11 -17.25 -15.60 -1.91
C ARG A 11 -18.33 -16.52 -1.40
N LEU A 12 -19.47 -16.56 -2.07
CA LEU A 12 -20.59 -17.43 -1.73
C LEU A 12 -20.22 -18.92 -1.72
N ALA A 13 -19.26 -19.33 -2.54
CA ALA A 13 -18.70 -20.69 -2.55
C ALA A 13 -17.96 -21.08 -1.26
N ASP A 14 -17.65 -20.11 -0.40
CA ASP A 14 -16.99 -20.33 0.89
C ASP A 14 -18.00 -20.45 2.04
N ALA A 15 -19.31 -20.33 1.76
CA ALA A 15 -20.36 -20.46 2.76
C ALA A 15 -20.24 -21.79 3.51
N GLY A 16 -20.36 -21.73 4.84
CA GLY A 16 -20.20 -22.88 5.75
C GLY A 16 -18.76 -23.13 6.20
N LYS A 17 -17.76 -22.55 5.57
CA LYS A 17 -16.35 -22.69 6.02
C LYS A 17 -16.10 -21.86 7.27
N THR A 18 -15.29 -22.39 8.18
CA THR A 18 -14.73 -21.61 9.30
C THR A 18 -13.41 -21.02 8.87
N VAL A 19 -13.30 -19.69 8.97
CA VAL A 19 -12.11 -18.93 8.55
C VAL A 19 -11.67 -17.95 9.62
N THR A 20 -10.40 -17.58 9.58
CA THR A 20 -9.83 -16.52 10.42
C THR A 20 -9.36 -15.38 9.51
N LEU A 21 -9.84 -14.18 9.80
CA LEU A 21 -9.42 -12.93 9.16
C LEU A 21 -8.63 -12.08 10.15
N ALA A 22 -7.69 -11.29 9.64
CA ALA A 22 -6.98 -10.28 10.43
C ALA A 22 -6.84 -8.98 9.62
N GLY A 23 -7.09 -7.85 10.27
CA GLY A 23 -7.07 -6.56 9.59
C GLY A 23 -7.38 -5.39 10.52
N TRP A 24 -7.68 -4.26 9.92
CA TRP A 24 -8.07 -3.03 10.60
C TRP A 24 -9.60 -2.89 10.64
N VAL A 25 -10.12 -2.49 11.78
CA VAL A 25 -11.53 -2.10 11.94
C VAL A 25 -11.76 -0.79 11.20
N GLN A 26 -12.49 -0.84 10.09
CA GLN A 26 -12.83 0.36 9.33
C GLN A 26 -14.04 1.06 9.95
N ARG A 27 -15.08 0.30 10.27
CA ARG A 27 -16.34 0.83 10.82
C ARG A 27 -17.01 -0.21 11.70
N SER A 28 -17.63 0.23 12.80
CA SER A 28 -18.51 -0.58 13.65
C SER A 28 -19.89 0.06 13.73
N ARG A 29 -20.95 -0.76 13.71
CA ARG A 29 -22.35 -0.33 13.75
C ARG A 29 -23.15 -1.29 14.62
N ALA A 30 -23.73 -0.76 15.71
CA ALA A 30 -24.65 -1.52 16.56
C ALA A 30 -26.09 -1.29 16.09
N MET A 31 -26.87 -2.35 15.91
CA MET A 31 -28.26 -2.32 15.45
C MET A 31 -29.09 -3.40 16.14
N GLY A 32 -29.91 -3.04 17.13
CA GLY A 32 -30.95 -3.92 17.69
C GLY A 32 -30.43 -5.28 18.21
N GLY A 33 -29.32 -5.29 18.94
CA GLY A 33 -28.71 -6.53 19.46
C GLY A 33 -27.73 -7.21 18.52
N LEU A 34 -27.59 -6.69 17.30
CA LEU A 34 -26.55 -7.09 16.35
C LEU A 34 -25.46 -6.02 16.28
N THR A 35 -24.22 -6.45 16.10
CA THR A 35 -23.10 -5.54 15.80
C THR A 35 -22.42 -6.00 14.52
N PHE A 36 -22.25 -5.06 13.61
CA PHE A 36 -21.56 -5.28 12.35
C PHE A 36 -20.25 -4.49 12.34
N VAL A 37 -19.16 -5.18 12.02
CA VAL A 37 -17.83 -4.58 11.90
C VAL A 37 -17.31 -4.82 10.50
N ASP A 38 -16.98 -3.74 9.79
CA ASP A 38 -16.29 -3.82 8.50
C ASP A 38 -14.79 -3.96 8.78
N LEU A 39 -14.25 -5.17 8.55
CA LEU A 39 -12.84 -5.48 8.69
C LEU A 39 -12.14 -5.33 7.34
N ARG A 40 -11.08 -4.54 7.31
CA ARG A 40 -10.32 -4.21 6.10
C ARG A 40 -8.88 -4.70 6.19
N ASP A 41 -8.39 -5.23 5.09
CA ASP A 41 -6.95 -5.43 4.86
C ASP A 41 -6.51 -4.80 3.52
N ARG A 42 -5.31 -5.17 3.03
CA ARG A 42 -4.82 -4.71 1.72
C ARG A 42 -5.73 -5.15 0.56
N TYR A 43 -6.40 -6.28 0.69
CA TYR A 43 -7.08 -6.98 -0.41
C TYR A 43 -8.56 -6.64 -0.50
N GLY A 44 -9.16 -6.14 0.58
CA GLY A 44 -10.57 -5.76 0.58
C GLY A 44 -11.17 -5.57 1.95
N ILE A 45 -12.49 -5.71 2.02
CA ILE A 45 -13.31 -5.53 3.20
C ILE A 45 -14.23 -6.73 3.32
N THR A 46 -14.36 -7.27 4.54
CA THR A 46 -15.37 -8.29 4.87
C THR A 46 -16.17 -7.83 6.09
N GLN A 47 -17.49 -7.97 6.04
CA GLN A 47 -18.36 -7.73 7.18
C GLN A 47 -18.27 -8.87 8.19
N LEU A 48 -17.99 -8.51 9.44
CA LEU A 48 -18.09 -9.39 10.61
C LEU A 48 -19.43 -9.12 11.27
N SER A 49 -20.14 -10.18 11.68
CA SER A 49 -21.46 -10.13 12.32
C SER A 49 -21.42 -10.76 13.70
N PHE A 50 -21.93 -10.04 14.68
CA PHE A 50 -22.00 -10.42 16.09
C PHE A 50 -23.45 -10.34 16.53
N ASN A 51 -23.92 -11.33 17.30
CA ASN A 51 -25.29 -11.39 17.80
C ASN A 51 -25.26 -11.52 19.33
N ALA A 52 -25.84 -10.53 20.04
CA ALA A 52 -25.88 -10.49 21.48
C ALA A 52 -26.75 -11.59 22.14
N GLU A 53 -27.77 -12.09 21.39
CA GLU A 53 -28.59 -13.21 21.87
C GLU A 53 -27.78 -14.52 21.89
N ARG A 54 -26.80 -14.64 20.98
CA ARG A 54 -25.93 -15.83 20.86
C ARG A 54 -24.74 -15.75 21.80
N ASP A 55 -24.06 -14.60 21.83
CA ASP A 55 -22.90 -14.31 22.70
C ASP A 55 -22.83 -12.82 23.00
N LYS A 56 -23.36 -12.45 24.17
CA LYS A 56 -23.39 -11.05 24.63
C LYS A 56 -21.97 -10.51 24.86
N ALA A 57 -21.09 -11.31 25.46
CA ALA A 57 -19.73 -10.86 25.80
C ALA A 57 -18.92 -10.53 24.54
N LEU A 58 -19.05 -11.36 23.50
CA LEU A 58 -18.40 -11.15 22.21
C LEU A 58 -18.98 -9.93 21.49
N CYS A 59 -20.29 -9.71 21.57
CA CYS A 59 -20.93 -8.53 21.02
C CYS A 59 -20.52 -7.23 21.75
N ASP A 60 -20.41 -7.27 23.08
CA ASP A 60 -19.93 -6.14 23.89
C ASP A 60 -18.46 -5.82 23.55
N GLN A 61 -17.63 -6.84 23.34
CA GLN A 61 -16.26 -6.67 22.87
C GLN A 61 -16.21 -6.02 21.48
N ALA A 62 -17.08 -6.40 20.56
CA ALA A 62 -17.18 -5.80 19.24
C ALA A 62 -17.63 -4.33 19.28
N ASN A 63 -18.55 -3.99 20.21
CA ASN A 63 -19.00 -2.61 20.43
C ASN A 63 -17.91 -1.70 20.98
N ALA A 64 -16.94 -2.24 21.70
CA ALA A 64 -15.80 -1.50 22.26
C ALA A 64 -14.67 -1.25 21.21
N LEU A 65 -14.79 -1.78 20.00
CA LEU A 65 -13.78 -1.59 18.95
C LEU A 65 -13.77 -0.17 18.42
N GLY A 66 -12.60 0.45 18.44
CA GLY A 66 -12.34 1.73 17.78
C GLY A 66 -11.91 1.57 16.32
N ARG A 67 -12.03 2.65 15.56
CA ARG A 67 -11.49 2.69 14.17
C ARG A 67 -9.98 2.39 14.16
N GLU A 68 -9.53 1.66 13.16
CA GLU A 68 -8.14 1.25 12.94
C GLU A 68 -7.55 0.34 14.02
N TYR A 69 -8.36 -0.18 14.96
CA TYR A 69 -7.92 -1.29 15.80
C TYR A 69 -7.54 -2.47 14.93
N VAL A 70 -6.46 -3.15 15.28
CA VAL A 70 -6.03 -4.38 14.62
C VAL A 70 -6.64 -5.56 15.34
N VAL A 71 -7.42 -6.35 14.62
CA VAL A 71 -8.09 -7.51 15.20
C VAL A 71 -7.87 -8.77 14.37
N GLU A 72 -7.94 -9.90 15.07
CA GLU A 72 -8.07 -11.24 14.52
C GLU A 72 -9.47 -11.74 14.86
N ALA A 73 -10.21 -12.18 13.87
CA ALA A 73 -11.58 -12.62 14.01
C ALA A 73 -11.77 -13.99 13.33
N THR A 74 -12.27 -14.96 14.09
CA THR A 74 -12.60 -16.29 13.59
C THR A 74 -14.11 -16.49 13.58
N GLY A 75 -14.63 -17.08 12.54
CA GLY A 75 -16.05 -17.31 12.40
C GLY A 75 -16.41 -18.18 11.20
N THR A 76 -17.71 -18.36 11.00
CA THR A 76 -18.26 -19.14 9.88
C THR A 76 -18.77 -18.19 8.80
N VAL A 77 -18.38 -18.43 7.57
CA VAL A 77 -18.87 -17.69 6.40
C VAL A 77 -20.33 -18.00 6.17
N LYS A 78 -21.17 -16.99 6.06
CA LYS A 78 -22.60 -17.09 5.78
C LYS A 78 -22.99 -16.15 4.65
N GLU A 79 -23.98 -16.54 3.85
CA GLU A 79 -24.61 -15.64 2.89
C GLU A 79 -25.34 -14.51 3.61
N ARG A 80 -25.14 -13.26 3.16
CA ARG A 80 -25.80 -12.07 3.72
C ARG A 80 -27.26 -12.01 3.30
N GLU A 81 -28.13 -11.62 4.22
CA GLU A 81 -29.53 -11.30 3.91
C GLU A 81 -29.62 -10.03 3.05
N SER A 82 -28.83 -9.01 3.40
CA SER A 82 -28.75 -7.76 2.63
C SER A 82 -27.39 -7.68 1.91
N LYS A 83 -27.37 -8.02 0.63
CA LYS A 83 -26.15 -8.05 -0.19
C LYS A 83 -25.66 -6.63 -0.50
N ASN A 84 -24.34 -6.42 -0.42
CA ASN A 84 -23.69 -5.17 -0.79
C ASN A 84 -22.92 -5.32 -2.12
N LYS A 85 -23.45 -4.76 -3.19
CA LYS A 85 -22.88 -4.85 -4.54
C LYS A 85 -21.60 -4.00 -4.71
N ASN A 86 -21.27 -3.14 -3.77
CA ASN A 86 -20.13 -2.23 -3.89
C ASN A 86 -18.78 -2.83 -3.46
N ILE A 87 -18.81 -4.02 -2.83
CA ILE A 87 -17.59 -4.73 -2.42
C ILE A 87 -17.61 -6.17 -2.94
N PRO A 88 -16.46 -6.75 -3.32
CA PRO A 88 -16.39 -8.10 -3.88
C PRO A 88 -16.89 -9.22 -2.94
N THR A 89 -16.79 -9.01 -1.63
CA THR A 89 -17.24 -9.93 -0.57
C THR A 89 -18.67 -9.66 -0.10
N GLY A 90 -19.37 -8.75 -0.75
CA GLY A 90 -20.66 -8.22 -0.27
C GLY A 90 -21.84 -9.20 -0.32
N GLU A 91 -21.67 -10.39 -0.86
CA GLU A 91 -22.65 -11.47 -0.79
C GLU A 91 -22.54 -12.31 0.49
N VAL A 92 -21.42 -12.20 1.22
CA VAL A 92 -21.13 -13.00 2.41
C VAL A 92 -20.80 -12.11 3.61
N GLU A 93 -20.97 -12.66 4.78
CA GLU A 93 -20.51 -12.11 6.05
C GLU A 93 -19.88 -13.21 6.89
N LEU A 94 -19.09 -12.85 7.87
CA LEU A 94 -18.48 -13.78 8.81
C LEU A 94 -19.21 -13.73 10.14
N ILE A 95 -19.90 -14.79 10.51
CA ILE A 95 -20.54 -14.93 11.84
C ILE A 95 -19.46 -15.28 12.84
N ILE A 96 -19.13 -14.36 13.71
CA ILE A 96 -17.97 -14.45 14.59
C ILE A 96 -18.23 -15.38 15.77
N THR A 97 -17.22 -16.21 16.05
CA THR A 97 -17.17 -17.12 17.20
C THR A 97 -16.00 -16.81 18.14
N ALA A 98 -14.98 -16.09 17.64
CA ALA A 98 -13.87 -15.61 18.46
C ALA A 98 -13.32 -14.30 17.90
N LEU A 99 -12.99 -13.37 18.79
CA LEU A 99 -12.41 -12.07 18.48
C LEU A 99 -11.22 -11.81 19.41
N LYS A 100 -10.11 -11.39 18.82
CA LYS A 100 -8.91 -11.00 19.55
C LYS A 100 -8.45 -9.63 19.08
N VAL A 101 -8.36 -8.68 19.99
CA VAL A 101 -7.72 -7.38 19.72
C VAL A 101 -6.21 -7.58 19.79
N LEU A 102 -5.55 -7.42 18.64
CA LEU A 102 -4.09 -7.54 18.54
C LEU A 102 -3.42 -6.23 18.93
N ASN A 103 -4.02 -5.11 18.56
CA ASN A 103 -3.55 -3.78 18.94
C ASN A 103 -4.68 -2.76 18.88
N SER A 104 -4.73 -1.87 19.85
CA SER A 104 -5.60 -0.70 19.85
C SER A 104 -4.96 0.45 19.09
N ALA A 105 -5.77 1.38 18.60
CA ALA A 105 -5.29 2.57 17.91
C ALA A 105 -5.97 3.82 18.49
N LYS A 106 -5.26 4.95 18.44
CA LYS A 106 -5.91 6.25 18.62
C LYS A 106 -6.82 6.54 17.43
N THR A 107 -7.86 7.32 17.63
CA THR A 107 -8.72 7.77 16.53
C THR A 107 -7.88 8.45 15.45
N PRO A 108 -7.96 7.99 14.18
CA PRO A 108 -7.23 8.61 13.09
C PRO A 108 -7.63 10.08 12.91
N PRO A 109 -6.71 10.95 12.44
CA PRO A 109 -7.00 12.37 12.24
C PRO A 109 -7.93 12.63 11.04
N PHE A 110 -8.20 11.63 10.22
CA PHE A 110 -9.13 11.65 9.09
C PHE A 110 -9.66 10.24 8.79
N THR A 111 -10.76 10.14 8.05
CA THR A 111 -11.34 8.87 7.61
C THR A 111 -10.47 8.19 6.55
N ILE A 112 -10.17 6.90 6.77
CA ILE A 112 -9.36 6.08 5.84
C ILE A 112 -10.30 5.34 4.88
N GLU A 113 -10.98 6.10 4.05
CA GLU A 113 -11.95 5.64 3.03
C GLU A 113 -11.61 6.27 1.68
N GLU A 114 -12.25 5.84 0.59
CA GLU A 114 -12.01 6.41 -0.75
C GLU A 114 -12.31 7.91 -0.75
N GLU A 115 -13.44 8.31 -0.15
CA GLU A 115 -13.74 9.70 0.19
C GLU A 115 -13.29 9.97 1.63
N THR A 116 -12.53 11.02 1.84
CA THR A 116 -11.96 11.38 3.15
C THR A 116 -12.25 12.83 3.48
N ASP A 117 -12.40 13.10 4.77
CA ASP A 117 -12.51 14.44 5.36
C ASP A 117 -11.13 15.10 5.59
N GLY A 118 -10.03 14.39 5.31
CA GLY A 118 -8.67 14.89 5.46
C GLY A 118 -8.22 15.80 4.30
N GLY A 119 -7.88 17.05 4.59
CA GLY A 119 -7.21 17.94 3.65
C GLY A 119 -5.78 17.48 3.32
N ASP A 120 -5.19 18.06 2.28
CA ASP A 120 -3.88 17.64 1.75
C ASP A 120 -2.76 17.69 2.81
N ASP A 121 -2.69 18.76 3.59
CA ASP A 121 -1.67 18.92 4.64
C ASP A 121 -1.75 17.80 5.68
N MET A 122 -2.98 17.46 6.12
CA MET A 122 -3.20 16.40 7.10
C MET A 122 -2.81 15.04 6.52
N ARG A 123 -3.16 14.77 5.26
CA ARG A 123 -2.82 13.53 4.56
C ARG A 123 -1.32 13.40 4.30
N MET A 124 -0.63 14.52 4.02
CA MET A 124 0.83 14.51 3.89
C MET A 124 1.51 14.30 5.24
N LYS A 125 1.03 14.93 6.30
CA LYS A 125 1.56 14.73 7.67
C LYS A 125 1.42 13.29 8.15
N TYR A 126 0.29 12.65 7.87
CA TYR A 126 0.00 11.27 8.24
C TYR A 126 -0.05 10.35 7.00
N ARG A 127 0.94 10.48 6.12
CA ARG A 127 0.99 9.79 4.84
C ARG A 127 0.81 8.28 4.95
N TYR A 128 1.34 7.66 5.99
CA TYR A 128 1.20 6.23 6.27
C TYR A 128 -0.26 5.78 6.49
N LEU A 129 -1.15 6.66 6.95
CA LEU A 129 -2.59 6.39 7.02
C LEU A 129 -3.26 6.62 5.67
N ASP A 130 -2.90 7.67 4.96
CA ASP A 130 -3.41 7.95 3.61
C ASP A 130 -3.10 6.82 2.62
N LEU A 131 -1.94 6.19 2.76
CA LEU A 131 -1.54 5.01 1.96
C LEU A 131 -2.42 3.77 2.17
N ARG A 132 -3.22 3.71 3.26
CA ARG A 132 -4.21 2.63 3.46
C ARG A 132 -5.46 2.81 2.62
N ARG A 133 -5.72 3.99 2.07
CA ARG A 133 -6.87 4.26 1.20
C ARG A 133 -6.73 3.52 -0.12
N ALA A 134 -7.83 2.92 -0.57
CA ALA A 134 -7.83 2.06 -1.76
C ALA A 134 -7.41 2.81 -3.03
N ASN A 135 -7.91 4.03 -3.23
CA ASN A 135 -7.57 4.86 -4.40
C ASN A 135 -6.08 5.26 -4.44
N VAL A 136 -5.48 5.59 -3.29
CA VAL A 136 -4.03 5.89 -3.22
C VAL A 136 -3.21 4.63 -3.49
N ARG A 137 -3.59 3.49 -2.90
CA ARG A 137 -2.90 2.22 -3.10
C ARG A 137 -2.93 1.75 -4.55
N LYS A 138 -4.05 1.91 -5.27
CA LYS A 138 -4.19 1.56 -6.70
C LYS A 138 -3.09 2.21 -7.56
N ASN A 139 -2.65 3.43 -7.22
CA ASN A 139 -1.57 4.11 -7.95
C ASN A 139 -0.23 3.37 -7.78
N PHE A 140 0.07 2.88 -6.57
CA PHE A 140 1.29 2.09 -6.32
C PHE A 140 1.20 0.71 -6.98
N GLU A 141 0.04 0.08 -6.98
CA GLU A 141 -0.18 -1.20 -7.65
C GLU A 141 -0.05 -1.04 -9.18
N LEU A 142 -0.54 0.05 -9.75
CA LEU A 142 -0.34 0.37 -11.17
C LEU A 142 1.15 0.58 -11.48
N ARG A 143 1.84 1.43 -10.68
CA ARG A 143 3.28 1.66 -10.84
C ARG A 143 4.08 0.37 -10.75
N HIS A 144 3.76 -0.50 -9.79
CA HIS A 144 4.40 -1.81 -9.65
C HIS A 144 4.23 -2.65 -10.91
N ARG A 145 2.99 -2.79 -11.42
CA ARG A 145 2.71 -3.55 -12.64
C ARG A 145 3.45 -2.97 -13.85
N MET A 146 3.43 -1.65 -14.02
CA MET A 146 4.18 -0.99 -15.10
C MET A 146 5.67 -1.33 -15.06
N ALA A 147 6.29 -1.29 -13.86
CA ALA A 147 7.70 -1.63 -13.71
C ALA A 147 8.00 -3.09 -14.04
N ILE A 148 7.14 -4.02 -13.60
CA ILE A 148 7.28 -5.46 -13.91
C ILE A 148 7.11 -5.72 -15.40
N GLU A 149 6.07 -5.16 -16.04
CA GLU A 149 5.84 -5.35 -17.48
C GLU A 149 6.95 -4.73 -18.32
N THR A 150 7.50 -3.59 -17.93
CA THR A 150 8.67 -3.00 -18.60
C THR A 150 9.87 -3.96 -18.55
N ARG A 151 10.15 -4.53 -17.36
CA ARG A 151 11.23 -5.52 -17.21
C ARG A 151 11.00 -6.75 -18.07
N ASN A 152 9.80 -7.32 -18.03
CA ASN A 152 9.43 -8.49 -18.81
C ASN A 152 9.59 -8.23 -20.31
N TYR A 153 9.06 -7.09 -20.80
CA TYR A 153 9.12 -6.71 -22.19
C TYR A 153 10.58 -6.52 -22.67
N LEU A 154 11.38 -5.74 -21.94
CA LEU A 154 12.76 -5.46 -22.32
C LEU A 154 13.63 -6.71 -22.22
N SER A 155 13.45 -7.52 -21.19
CA SER A 155 14.14 -8.81 -21.05
C SER A 155 13.83 -9.76 -22.21
N ALA A 156 12.57 -9.83 -22.65
CA ALA A 156 12.17 -10.63 -23.83
C ALA A 156 12.80 -10.13 -25.13
N GLN A 157 13.22 -8.85 -25.19
CA GLN A 157 13.97 -8.25 -26.29
C GLN A 157 15.50 -8.35 -26.10
N HIS A 158 15.95 -9.17 -25.12
CA HIS A 158 17.36 -9.39 -24.79
C HIS A 158 18.10 -8.15 -24.23
N PHE A 159 17.36 -7.20 -23.64
CA PHE A 159 17.99 -6.13 -22.88
C PHE A 159 18.43 -6.64 -21.50
N LEU A 160 19.60 -6.19 -21.05
CA LEU A 160 20.12 -6.46 -19.70
C LEU A 160 19.80 -5.29 -18.77
N GLU A 161 19.21 -5.58 -17.62
CA GLU A 161 19.03 -4.58 -16.56
C GLU A 161 20.36 -4.46 -15.78
N VAL A 162 20.96 -3.28 -15.80
CA VAL A 162 22.25 -3.02 -15.12
C VAL A 162 22.10 -1.78 -14.24
N GLU A 163 22.32 -1.93 -12.93
CA GLU A 163 22.37 -0.80 -11.99
C GLU A 163 23.68 -0.04 -12.14
N THR A 164 23.60 1.28 -12.13
CA THR A 164 24.76 2.16 -12.16
C THR A 164 24.91 2.90 -10.81
N PRO A 165 26.13 3.36 -10.46
CA PRO A 165 26.36 4.09 -9.23
C PRO A 165 25.49 5.34 -9.08
N VAL A 166 25.05 5.62 -7.85
CA VAL A 166 24.31 6.83 -7.49
C VAL A 166 25.23 7.92 -6.90
N LEU A 167 26.25 7.53 -6.14
CA LEU A 167 27.28 8.47 -5.68
C LEU A 167 28.37 8.60 -6.73
N ILE A 168 28.32 9.67 -7.51
CA ILE A 168 29.20 9.86 -8.66
C ILE A 168 29.97 11.17 -8.58
N LYS A 169 30.86 11.41 -9.52
CA LYS A 169 31.47 12.73 -9.73
C LYS A 169 30.46 13.62 -10.47
N SER A 170 30.44 14.90 -10.12
CA SER A 170 29.63 15.89 -10.85
C SER A 170 29.92 15.86 -12.34
N THR A 171 28.86 15.88 -13.13
CA THR A 171 28.90 15.89 -14.59
C THR A 171 28.13 17.08 -15.13
N PRO A 172 28.63 17.81 -16.13
CA PRO A 172 27.97 19.00 -16.68
C PRO A 172 26.80 18.62 -17.58
N GLU A 173 25.67 18.19 -17.00
CA GLU A 173 24.48 17.73 -17.75
C GLU A 173 23.38 18.81 -17.88
N GLY A 174 23.70 20.07 -17.59
CA GLY A 174 22.78 21.20 -17.85
C GLY A 174 21.93 21.68 -16.65
N ALA A 175 21.56 20.80 -15.72
CA ALA A 175 20.95 21.19 -14.44
C ALA A 175 22.03 21.33 -13.33
N ARG A 176 21.64 21.87 -12.18
CA ARG A 176 22.50 21.82 -10.99
C ARG A 176 22.43 20.44 -10.35
N ASP A 177 23.56 19.97 -9.84
CA ASP A 177 23.64 18.71 -9.12
C ASP A 177 23.29 18.89 -7.64
N PHE A 178 22.58 17.92 -7.08
CA PHE A 178 22.60 17.72 -5.63
C PHE A 178 23.94 17.12 -5.23
N VAL A 179 24.60 17.69 -4.24
CA VAL A 179 25.91 17.24 -3.76
C VAL A 179 25.84 16.65 -2.36
N VAL A 180 26.63 15.61 -2.12
CA VAL A 180 26.74 14.94 -0.82
C VAL A 180 28.18 15.07 -0.34
N PRO A 181 28.44 15.74 0.80
CA PRO A 181 29.79 15.91 1.31
C PRO A 181 30.40 14.56 1.71
N SER A 182 31.68 14.36 1.34
CA SER A 182 32.44 13.20 1.76
C SER A 182 32.92 13.37 3.22
N ARG A 183 32.65 12.37 4.07
CA ARG A 183 33.21 12.35 5.44
C ARG A 183 34.67 11.91 5.47
N MET A 184 35.06 11.10 4.49
CA MET A 184 36.43 10.55 4.42
C MET A 184 37.43 11.52 3.81
N ASN A 185 36.98 12.38 2.88
CA ASN A 185 37.83 13.32 2.16
C ASN A 185 37.31 14.72 2.40
N HIS A 186 38.00 15.49 3.26
CA HIS A 186 37.61 16.85 3.60
C HIS A 186 37.64 17.77 2.38
N GLY A 187 36.56 18.52 2.15
CA GLY A 187 36.42 19.43 1.01
C GLY A 187 36.01 18.78 -0.29
N GLU A 188 35.80 17.47 -0.31
CA GLU A 188 35.30 16.75 -1.48
C GLU A 188 33.80 16.36 -1.37
N PHE A 189 33.15 16.22 -2.52
CA PHE A 189 31.73 15.94 -2.62
C PHE A 189 31.46 14.87 -3.67
N TYR A 190 30.47 14.04 -3.38
CA TYR A 190 29.78 13.24 -4.40
C TYR A 190 28.66 14.08 -4.99
N ALA A 191 28.27 13.79 -6.24
CA ALA A 191 27.06 14.28 -6.86
C ALA A 191 26.04 13.17 -7.01
N LEU A 192 24.74 13.52 -6.99
CA LEU A 192 23.65 12.61 -7.36
C LEU A 192 23.39 12.73 -8.86
N PRO A 193 23.15 11.60 -9.58
CA PRO A 193 23.05 11.61 -11.03
C PRO A 193 21.79 12.33 -11.52
N GLN A 194 21.95 13.23 -12.48
CA GLN A 194 20.84 13.85 -13.20
C GLN A 194 20.22 12.87 -14.21
N SER A 195 21.05 11.98 -14.74
CA SER A 195 20.72 10.82 -15.58
C SER A 195 21.90 9.85 -15.57
N PRO A 196 21.73 8.57 -15.96
CA PRO A 196 22.84 7.62 -16.10
C PRO A 196 23.62 7.80 -17.41
N GLN A 197 23.65 8.99 -18.01
CA GLN A 197 24.14 9.22 -19.37
C GLN A 197 25.58 8.74 -19.60
N THR A 198 26.50 9.05 -18.73
CA THR A 198 27.91 8.64 -18.81
C THR A 198 28.03 7.10 -18.71
N PHE A 199 27.33 6.50 -17.76
CA PHE A 199 27.39 5.06 -17.53
C PHE A 199 26.79 4.26 -18.67
N LYS A 200 25.64 4.69 -19.23
CA LYS A 200 25.05 4.00 -20.36
C LYS A 200 25.93 4.05 -21.60
N GLN A 201 26.67 5.14 -21.82
CA GLN A 201 27.67 5.21 -22.89
C GLN A 201 28.82 4.24 -22.66
N LEU A 202 29.34 4.20 -21.41
CA LEU A 202 30.41 3.24 -21.06
C LEU A 202 29.97 1.79 -21.23
N LEU A 203 28.72 1.47 -20.85
CA LEU A 203 28.15 0.13 -21.06
C LEU A 203 28.06 -0.21 -22.55
N MET A 204 27.65 0.72 -23.43
CA MET A 204 27.63 0.52 -24.87
C MET A 204 29.04 0.25 -25.42
N VAL A 205 30.03 1.06 -25.00
CA VAL A 205 31.44 0.85 -25.38
C VAL A 205 31.97 -0.48 -24.88
N ALA A 206 31.50 -0.94 -23.71
CA ALA A 206 31.88 -2.23 -23.14
C ALA A 206 31.19 -3.44 -23.80
N GLY A 207 30.33 -3.21 -24.80
CA GLY A 207 29.66 -4.27 -25.54
C GLY A 207 28.28 -4.67 -25.01
N PHE A 208 27.71 -3.89 -24.08
CA PHE A 208 26.29 -4.07 -23.62
C PHE A 208 25.37 -3.38 -24.65
N ASP A 209 25.17 -3.99 -25.81
CA ASP A 209 24.45 -3.44 -26.94
C ASP A 209 22.92 -3.21 -26.65
N ARG A 210 22.39 -3.87 -25.62
CA ARG A 210 20.99 -3.76 -25.16
C ARG A 210 20.95 -3.65 -23.65
N TYR A 211 20.95 -2.42 -23.15
CA TYR A 211 20.92 -2.08 -21.74
C TYR A 211 19.66 -1.30 -21.38
N PHE A 212 19.16 -1.52 -20.19
CA PHE A 212 18.20 -0.64 -19.55
C PHE A 212 18.39 -0.62 -18.04
N GLN A 213 17.77 0.35 -17.37
CA GLN A 213 17.58 0.35 -15.92
C GLN A 213 16.36 1.21 -15.55
N ILE A 214 15.76 0.89 -14.40
CA ILE A 214 14.76 1.74 -13.74
C ILE A 214 15.50 2.47 -12.62
N VAL A 215 15.80 3.75 -12.82
CA VAL A 215 16.76 4.49 -12.00
C VAL A 215 16.15 5.76 -11.42
N LYS A 216 16.62 6.14 -10.22
CA LYS A 216 16.36 7.45 -9.64
C LYS A 216 17.30 8.48 -10.24
N CYS A 217 16.72 9.61 -10.66
CA CYS A 217 17.44 10.78 -11.16
C CYS A 217 17.12 11.99 -10.29
N PHE A 218 18.07 12.90 -10.19
CA PHE A 218 18.02 14.05 -9.28
C PHE A 218 18.41 15.32 -10.04
N ARG A 219 17.61 16.39 -9.91
CA ARG A 219 17.91 17.68 -10.53
C ARG A 219 17.55 18.79 -9.58
N ASP A 220 18.52 19.64 -9.24
CA ASP A 220 18.32 20.82 -8.42
C ASP A 220 17.90 21.99 -9.32
N GLU A 221 16.66 21.91 -9.79
CA GLU A 221 16.04 22.90 -10.67
C GLU A 221 14.79 23.50 -10.01
N ASP A 222 14.28 24.58 -10.56
CA ASP A 222 13.03 25.20 -10.11
C ASP A 222 11.86 24.23 -10.24
N LEU A 223 11.13 24.07 -9.13
CA LEU A 223 9.96 23.21 -9.06
C LEU A 223 8.82 23.73 -9.95
N ARG A 224 8.18 22.83 -10.67
CA ARG A 224 6.96 23.07 -11.42
C ARG A 224 5.90 22.05 -11.01
N ALA A 225 4.64 22.30 -11.37
CA ALA A 225 3.53 21.39 -11.03
C ALA A 225 3.75 19.93 -11.52
N ASP A 226 4.49 19.75 -12.62
CA ASP A 226 4.78 18.48 -13.28
C ASP A 226 6.22 17.99 -13.05
N ARG A 227 7.05 18.70 -12.25
CA ARG A 227 8.46 18.36 -12.02
C ARG A 227 8.78 18.21 -10.55
N GLN A 228 9.49 17.15 -10.24
CA GLN A 228 10.03 16.87 -8.92
C GLN A 228 11.56 16.85 -8.95
N PRO A 229 12.25 17.25 -7.87
CA PRO A 229 13.72 17.22 -7.80
C PRO A 229 14.27 15.79 -7.82
N GLU A 230 13.46 14.81 -7.44
CA GLU A 230 13.73 13.38 -7.53
C GLU A 230 12.64 12.71 -8.36
N PHE A 231 13.02 11.98 -9.40
CA PHE A 231 12.09 11.25 -10.26
C PHE A 231 12.67 9.92 -10.71
N THR A 232 11.82 9.04 -11.21
CA THR A 232 12.24 7.75 -11.77
C THR A 232 12.22 7.84 -13.28
N GLN A 233 13.29 7.35 -13.90
CA GLN A 233 13.46 7.25 -15.34
C GLN A 233 13.66 5.78 -15.75
N ILE A 234 13.22 5.44 -16.93
CA ILE A 234 13.54 4.17 -17.61
C ILE A 234 14.41 4.48 -18.81
#